data_e34e3471cf41e4e67cb5437801643269
#
_entry.id   e34e3471cf41e4e67cb5437801643269
#
_cell.length_a   1.000
_cell.length_b   1.000
_cell.length_c   1.000
_cell.angle_alpha   90.00
_cell.angle_beta   90.00
_cell.angle_gamma   90.00
#
_symmetry.space_group_name_H-M   'P 1'
#
loop_
_entity.id
_entity.type
_entity.pdbx_description
1 polymer ?
#
loop_
_entity_poly.entity_id
_entity_poly.type
_entity_poly.pdbx_seq_one_letter_code
_entity_poly.pdbx_strand_id
1 'polypeptide(L)'
;SVATGVTVADAVSALDSYAGLARRFDVIGTSSGGITVIDDFGHNPEKCAATLNTLKAHPGRIIVFFQPHGYGPLRQMGTELAETFARLLGPDDVTLLCDPVYLGGTVDRTDGSERIVGLINSAGGAAEYLPAREDCEDRIAAIARPGDRVVVMGARDDTLTLLAKNLLARLA
;
A
#
# COMPACT_ATOMS: atom_id res chain seq x y z
N SER A 1 -24.17 21.40 -3.03
CA SER A 1 -24.67 21.53 -4.42
C SER A 1 -26.10 22.03 -4.46
N VAL A 2 -27.05 21.48 -3.70
CA VAL A 2 -28.45 21.97 -3.68
C VAL A 2 -28.54 23.45 -3.29
N ALA A 3 -27.75 23.90 -2.32
CA ALA A 3 -27.68 25.30 -1.90
C ALA A 3 -27.13 26.26 -2.97
N THR A 4 -26.46 25.74 -4.00
CA THR A 4 -25.90 26.50 -5.14
C THR A 4 -26.75 26.37 -6.41
N GLY A 5 -27.95 25.78 -6.34
CA GLY A 5 -28.86 25.60 -7.46
C GLY A 5 -28.54 24.40 -8.38
N VAL A 6 -27.54 23.60 -8.02
CA VAL A 6 -27.24 22.34 -8.74
C VAL A 6 -28.19 21.25 -8.25
N THR A 7 -28.88 20.57 -9.16
CA THR A 7 -29.79 19.49 -8.79
C THR A 7 -29.01 18.28 -8.26
N VAL A 8 -29.68 17.43 -7.46
CA VAL A 8 -29.08 16.17 -6.99
C VAL A 8 -28.73 15.28 -8.17
N ALA A 9 -29.57 15.22 -9.20
CA ALA A 9 -29.31 14.43 -10.42
C ALA A 9 -28.06 14.90 -11.15
N ASP A 10 -27.89 16.20 -11.35
CA ASP A 10 -26.67 16.74 -12.00
C ASP A 10 -25.42 16.49 -11.16
N ALA A 11 -25.53 16.61 -9.82
CA ALA A 11 -24.43 16.33 -8.92
C ALA A 11 -24.02 14.85 -8.95
N VAL A 12 -24.99 13.93 -9.02
CA VAL A 12 -24.73 12.48 -9.13
C VAL A 12 -24.12 12.17 -10.49
N SER A 13 -24.68 12.71 -11.59
CA SER A 13 -24.14 12.51 -12.95
C SER A 13 -22.70 13.03 -13.10
N ALA A 14 -22.33 14.11 -12.40
CA ALA A 14 -20.96 14.60 -12.39
C ALA A 14 -19.96 13.62 -11.75
N LEU A 15 -20.42 12.71 -10.85
CA LEU A 15 -19.57 11.68 -10.25
C LEU A 15 -19.22 10.56 -11.24
N ASP A 16 -20.03 10.32 -12.26
CA ASP A 16 -19.77 9.27 -13.27
C ASP A 16 -18.49 9.54 -14.07
N SER A 17 -18.11 10.81 -14.21
CA SER A 17 -16.88 11.24 -14.88
C SER A 17 -15.71 11.48 -13.93
N TYR A 18 -15.91 11.30 -12.61
CA TYR A 18 -14.88 11.55 -11.63
C TYR A 18 -13.88 10.39 -11.57
N ALA A 19 -12.66 10.64 -12.02
CA ALA A 19 -11.60 9.64 -12.08
C ALA A 19 -10.97 9.28 -10.71
N GLY A 20 -11.50 9.80 -9.60
CA GLY A 20 -10.92 9.60 -8.28
C GLY A 20 -9.80 10.60 -7.96
N LEU A 21 -9.16 10.41 -6.82
CA LEU A 21 -7.97 11.15 -6.42
C LEU A 21 -6.74 10.26 -6.61
N ALA A 22 -5.70 10.80 -7.23
CA ALA A 22 -4.40 10.12 -7.31
C ALA A 22 -3.96 9.64 -5.93
N ARG A 23 -3.42 8.44 -5.88
CA ARG A 23 -2.94 7.81 -4.65
C ARG A 23 -4.01 7.65 -3.54
N ARG A 24 -5.26 7.46 -3.90
CA ARG A 24 -6.38 7.16 -3.00
C ARG A 24 -7.15 5.96 -3.53
N PHE A 25 -6.65 4.76 -3.22
CA PHE A 25 -7.12 3.51 -3.83
C PHE A 25 -7.12 3.63 -5.37
N ASP A 26 -6.04 4.19 -5.91
CA ASP A 26 -5.89 4.50 -7.32
C ASP A 26 -5.49 3.21 -8.08
N VAL A 27 -6.40 2.67 -8.86
CA VAL A 27 -6.15 1.46 -9.65
C VAL A 27 -5.31 1.84 -10.87
N ILE A 28 -4.01 1.60 -10.80
CA ILE A 28 -3.05 1.90 -11.88
C ILE A 28 -3.37 1.07 -13.13
N GLY A 29 -3.78 -0.18 -12.93
CA GLY A 29 -4.21 -1.06 -14.01
C GLY A 29 -4.15 -2.53 -13.63
N THR A 30 -4.55 -3.36 -14.59
CA THR A 30 -4.42 -4.82 -14.51
C THR A 30 -3.50 -5.28 -15.63
N SER A 31 -2.48 -6.06 -15.31
CA SER A 31 -1.52 -6.59 -16.28
C SER A 31 -2.17 -7.62 -17.20
N SER A 32 -1.52 -7.94 -18.32
CA SER A 32 -1.94 -9.04 -19.21
C SER A 32 -1.95 -10.39 -18.48
N GLY A 33 -1.13 -10.56 -17.44
CA GLY A 33 -1.12 -11.71 -16.55
C GLY A 33 -2.24 -11.73 -15.50
N GLY A 34 -3.16 -10.76 -15.50
CA GLY A 34 -4.31 -10.72 -14.58
C GLY A 34 -3.95 -10.25 -13.16
N ILE A 35 -2.87 -9.50 -12.98
CA ILE A 35 -2.44 -8.94 -11.69
C ILE A 35 -2.84 -7.47 -11.66
N THR A 36 -3.58 -7.05 -10.63
CA THR A 36 -4.01 -5.65 -10.48
C THR A 36 -3.05 -4.90 -9.57
N VAL A 37 -2.57 -3.72 -10.02
CA VAL A 37 -1.70 -2.83 -9.25
C VAL A 37 -2.48 -1.60 -8.80
N ILE A 38 -2.36 -1.26 -7.51
CA ILE A 38 -3.07 -0.17 -6.85
C ILE A 38 -2.07 0.71 -6.13
N ASP A 39 -2.20 2.05 -6.25
CA ASP A 39 -1.43 3.04 -5.49
C ASP A 39 -2.32 3.68 -4.41
N ASP A 40 -1.86 3.64 -3.16
CA ASP A 40 -2.61 4.21 -2.04
C ASP A 40 -1.72 5.01 -1.09
N PHE A 41 -2.22 6.13 -0.62
CA PHE A 41 -1.52 7.02 0.32
C PHE A 41 -1.60 6.53 1.78
N GLY A 42 -2.05 5.32 2.03
CA GLY A 42 -2.11 4.72 3.35
C GLY A 42 -0.73 4.69 4.00
N HIS A 43 -0.60 5.27 5.20
CA HIS A 43 0.67 5.38 5.89
C HIS A 43 0.55 5.31 7.41
N ASN A 44 -0.65 5.22 7.94
CA ASN A 44 -0.93 4.98 9.34
C ASN A 44 -1.90 3.80 9.48
N PRO A 45 -2.03 3.20 10.69
CA PRO A 45 -2.83 2.00 10.90
C PRO A 45 -4.27 2.12 10.39
N GLU A 46 -4.95 3.22 10.68
CA GLU A 46 -6.34 3.46 10.28
C GLU A 46 -6.52 3.48 8.76
N LYS A 47 -5.65 4.21 8.04
CA LYS A 47 -5.71 4.30 6.57
C LYS A 47 -5.34 2.98 5.92
N CYS A 48 -4.30 2.31 6.42
CA CYS A 48 -3.93 0.99 5.95
C CYS A 48 -5.08 0.00 6.15
N ALA A 49 -5.75 0.04 7.31
CA ALA A 49 -6.91 -0.79 7.59
C ALA A 49 -8.06 -0.53 6.60
N ALA A 50 -8.35 0.74 6.29
CA ALA A 50 -9.41 1.10 5.33
C ALA A 50 -9.15 0.50 3.94
N THR A 51 -7.92 0.66 3.43
CA THR A 51 -7.49 0.12 2.13
C THR A 51 -7.55 -1.42 2.13
N LEU A 52 -7.00 -2.07 3.16
CA LEU A 52 -7.00 -3.52 3.26
C LEU A 52 -8.41 -4.10 3.37
N ASN A 53 -9.30 -3.47 4.16
CA ASN A 53 -10.70 -3.90 4.26
C ASN A 53 -11.43 -3.79 2.90
N THR A 54 -11.16 -2.74 2.13
CA THR A 54 -11.70 -2.59 0.78
C THR A 54 -11.19 -3.71 -0.14
N LEU A 55 -9.89 -4.02 -0.09
CA LEU A 55 -9.32 -5.14 -0.83
C LEU A 55 -9.93 -6.48 -0.42
N LYS A 56 -10.09 -6.72 0.88
CA LYS A 56 -10.65 -7.98 1.41
C LYS A 56 -12.12 -8.21 1.05
N ALA A 57 -12.86 -7.18 0.66
CA ALA A 57 -14.23 -7.32 0.15
C ALA A 57 -14.29 -8.02 -1.23
N HIS A 58 -13.16 -8.20 -1.90
CA HIS A 58 -13.05 -8.83 -3.20
C HIS A 58 -12.10 -10.04 -3.16
N PRO A 59 -12.30 -11.07 -4.00
CA PRO A 59 -11.42 -12.24 -4.04
C PRO A 59 -10.02 -11.90 -4.57
N GLY A 60 -9.05 -12.73 -4.24
CA GLY A 60 -7.66 -12.63 -4.68
C GLY A 60 -6.70 -12.37 -3.54
N ARG A 61 -5.47 -12.88 -3.68
CA ARG A 61 -4.38 -12.68 -2.75
C ARG A 61 -3.93 -11.21 -2.79
N ILE A 62 -3.48 -10.69 -1.63
CA ILE A 62 -2.97 -9.33 -1.50
C ILE A 62 -1.47 -9.38 -1.28
N ILE A 63 -0.72 -8.62 -2.08
CA ILE A 63 0.69 -8.34 -1.89
C ILE A 63 0.81 -6.85 -1.55
N VAL A 64 1.23 -6.55 -0.33
CA VAL A 64 1.43 -5.18 0.13
C VAL A 64 2.89 -4.81 -0.03
N PHE A 65 3.19 -3.75 -0.76
CA PHE A 65 4.43 -3.00 -0.63
C PHE A 65 4.16 -1.82 0.31
N PHE A 66 4.90 -1.71 1.39
CA PHE A 66 4.78 -0.60 2.34
C PHE A 66 6.09 0.13 2.54
N GLN A 67 6.10 1.44 2.24
CA GLN A 67 7.22 2.32 2.54
C GLN A 67 6.86 3.26 3.70
N PRO A 68 7.50 3.12 4.86
CA PRO A 68 7.33 4.06 5.94
C PRO A 68 7.85 5.46 5.57
N HIS A 69 7.14 6.51 5.97
CA HIS A 69 7.50 7.89 5.65
C HIS A 69 8.48 8.52 6.64
N GLY A 70 9.20 7.72 7.42
CA GLY A 70 10.25 8.13 8.35
C GLY A 70 10.33 7.25 9.60
N TYR A 71 11.48 7.29 10.27
CA TYR A 71 11.75 6.50 11.49
C TYR A 71 10.93 6.98 12.69
N GLY A 72 10.73 8.29 12.85
CA GLY A 72 9.94 8.84 13.95
C GLY A 72 8.49 8.36 13.95
N PRO A 73 7.75 8.54 12.85
CA PRO A 73 6.39 7.97 12.70
C PRO A 73 6.35 6.46 12.90
N LEU A 74 7.34 5.73 12.37
CA LEU A 74 7.41 4.28 12.52
C LEU A 74 7.60 3.84 13.97
N ARG A 75 8.40 4.57 14.75
CA ARG A 75 8.56 4.35 16.18
C ARG A 75 7.26 4.54 16.95
N GLN A 76 6.49 5.57 16.61
CA GLN A 76 5.25 5.91 17.31
C GLN A 76 4.11 4.93 17.00
N MET A 77 3.91 4.58 15.74
CA MET A 77 2.74 3.80 15.30
C MET A 77 3.07 2.40 14.78
N GLY A 78 4.34 2.01 14.78
CA GLY A 78 4.79 0.76 14.14
C GLY A 78 4.18 -0.49 14.75
N THR A 79 3.97 -0.53 16.06
CA THR A 79 3.34 -1.68 16.73
C THR A 79 1.89 -1.83 16.27
N GLU A 80 1.10 -0.75 16.31
CA GLU A 80 -0.30 -0.76 15.85
C GLU A 80 -0.41 -1.06 14.35
N LEU A 81 0.57 -0.57 13.55
CA LEU A 81 0.65 -0.87 12.14
C LEU A 81 0.90 -2.37 11.89
N ALA A 82 1.82 -2.98 12.64
CA ALA A 82 2.10 -4.41 12.55
C ALA A 82 0.89 -5.27 12.94
N GLU A 83 0.21 -4.91 14.02
CA GLU A 83 -1.04 -5.56 14.45
C GLU A 83 -2.13 -5.43 13.37
N THR A 84 -2.21 -4.29 12.71
CA THR A 84 -3.17 -4.04 11.63
C THR A 84 -2.92 -4.97 10.45
N PHE A 85 -1.68 -5.09 9.98
CA PHE A 85 -1.33 -5.99 8.89
C PHE A 85 -1.54 -7.45 9.29
N ALA A 86 -1.06 -7.89 10.43
CA ALA A 86 -1.22 -9.27 10.90
C ALA A 86 -2.69 -9.68 11.06
N ARG A 87 -3.55 -8.77 11.52
CA ARG A 87 -4.98 -9.02 11.73
C ARG A 87 -5.79 -9.06 10.44
N LEU A 88 -5.45 -8.20 9.47
CA LEU A 88 -6.27 -8.02 8.27
C LEU A 88 -5.81 -8.88 7.09
N LEU A 89 -4.55 -9.24 7.02
CA LEU A 89 -4.02 -10.09 5.96
C LEU A 89 -4.20 -11.57 6.29
N GLY A 90 -4.50 -12.37 5.27
CA GLY A 90 -4.65 -13.81 5.39
C GLY A 90 -3.31 -14.54 5.27
N PRO A 91 -3.32 -15.88 5.43
CA PRO A 91 -2.09 -16.68 5.43
C PRO A 91 -1.36 -16.71 4.08
N ASP A 92 -2.06 -16.44 2.98
CA ASP A 92 -1.47 -16.40 1.64
C ASP A 92 -1.01 -14.98 1.23
N ASP A 93 -1.50 -13.94 1.94
CA ASP A 93 -1.12 -12.56 1.71
C ASP A 93 0.31 -12.30 2.22
N VAL A 94 1.00 -11.31 1.65
CA VAL A 94 2.35 -10.98 2.09
C VAL A 94 2.55 -9.46 2.14
N THR A 95 3.32 -9.00 3.13
CA THR A 95 3.73 -7.60 3.26
C THR A 95 5.23 -7.47 3.05
N LEU A 96 5.64 -6.62 2.12
CA LEU A 96 7.03 -6.28 1.86
C LEU A 96 7.29 -4.87 2.36
N LEU A 97 8.26 -4.72 3.26
CA LEU A 97 8.66 -3.42 3.80
C LEU A 97 10.07 -3.08 3.36
N CYS A 98 10.24 -1.90 2.74
CA CYS A 98 11.55 -1.31 2.53
C CYS A 98 11.93 -0.37 3.68
N ASP A 99 13.14 0.19 3.63
CA ASP A 99 13.58 1.18 4.60
C ASP A 99 12.69 2.42 4.59
N PRO A 100 12.51 3.06 5.77
CA PRO A 100 11.83 4.34 5.86
C PRO A 100 12.51 5.41 5.00
N VAL A 101 11.72 6.30 4.40
CA VAL A 101 12.27 7.48 3.71
C VAL A 101 13.12 8.27 4.69
N TYR A 102 14.35 8.56 4.29
CA TYR A 102 15.26 9.37 5.05
C TYR A 102 15.66 10.63 4.27
N LEU A 103 15.21 11.77 4.75
CA LEU A 103 15.44 13.07 4.11
C LEU A 103 16.61 13.84 4.73
N GLY A 104 17.45 13.16 5.52
CA GLY A 104 18.58 13.77 6.22
C GLY A 104 18.26 14.17 7.67
N GLY A 105 19.28 14.67 8.38
CA GLY A 105 19.17 15.10 9.78
C GLY A 105 19.72 14.09 10.79
N THR A 106 19.44 14.32 12.07
CA THR A 106 19.95 13.55 13.23
C THR A 106 18.94 12.53 13.76
N VAL A 107 18.09 11.96 12.89
CA VAL A 107 17.07 11.01 13.33
C VAL A 107 17.73 9.70 13.78
N ASP A 108 17.28 9.19 14.91
CA ASP A 108 17.63 7.86 15.39
C ASP A 108 16.97 6.80 14.49
N ARG A 109 17.76 5.88 13.92
CA ARG A 109 17.35 4.86 12.96
C ARG A 109 17.22 3.48 13.57
N THR A 110 17.28 3.34 14.90
CA THR A 110 17.23 2.04 15.57
C THR A 110 15.92 1.29 15.38
N ASP A 111 14.80 2.01 15.23
CA ASP A 111 13.47 1.43 15.01
C ASP A 111 13.07 1.47 13.52
N GLY A 112 13.65 0.59 12.73
CA GLY A 112 13.40 0.48 11.30
C GLY A 112 12.29 -0.49 10.92
N SER A 113 12.14 -0.71 9.61
CA SER A 113 11.14 -1.62 9.03
C SER A 113 11.35 -3.08 9.45
N GLU A 114 12.60 -3.50 9.71
CA GLU A 114 12.92 -4.85 10.17
C GLU A 114 12.18 -5.20 11.48
N ARG A 115 12.12 -4.26 12.43
CA ARG A 115 11.34 -4.44 13.67
C ARG A 115 9.86 -4.68 13.39
N ILE A 116 9.29 -3.94 12.44
CA ILE A 116 7.87 -4.06 12.09
C ILE A 116 7.59 -5.42 11.46
N VAL A 117 8.46 -5.87 10.56
CA VAL A 117 8.40 -7.22 9.98
C VAL A 117 8.43 -8.30 11.05
N GLY A 118 9.34 -8.17 12.03
CA GLY A 118 9.41 -9.08 13.17
C GLY A 118 8.11 -9.14 13.98
N LEU A 119 7.47 -7.98 14.21
CA LEU A 119 6.18 -7.89 14.91
C LEU A 119 5.04 -8.53 14.11
N ILE A 120 4.95 -8.28 12.80
CA ILE A 120 3.93 -8.88 11.92
C ILE A 120 4.06 -10.39 11.95
N ASN A 121 5.27 -10.93 11.76
CA ASN A 121 5.54 -12.36 11.74
C ASN A 121 5.27 -13.01 13.12
N SER A 122 5.61 -12.34 14.21
CA SER A 122 5.33 -12.82 15.58
C SER A 122 3.83 -12.86 15.88
N ALA A 123 3.04 -12.03 15.23
CA ALA A 123 1.58 -12.01 15.35
C ALA A 123 0.87 -12.97 14.35
N GLY A 124 1.63 -13.80 13.63
CA GLY A 124 1.10 -14.80 12.70
C GLY A 124 0.85 -14.30 11.28
N GLY A 125 1.23 -13.07 10.94
CA GLY A 125 1.23 -12.56 9.57
C GLY A 125 2.44 -13.04 8.77
N ALA A 126 2.49 -12.71 7.47
CA ALA A 126 3.62 -12.97 6.60
C ALA A 126 4.22 -11.64 6.10
N ALA A 127 5.44 -11.33 6.51
CA ALA A 127 6.13 -10.12 6.11
C ALA A 127 7.62 -10.39 5.83
N GLU A 128 8.18 -9.65 4.87
CA GLU A 128 9.58 -9.69 4.49
C GLU A 128 10.17 -8.28 4.55
N TYR A 129 11.37 -8.15 5.11
CA TYR A 129 12.13 -6.90 5.11
C TYR A 129 13.15 -6.92 3.98
N LEU A 130 13.06 -5.95 3.10
CA LEU A 130 13.95 -5.76 1.96
C LEU A 130 14.35 -4.28 1.92
N PRO A 131 15.57 -3.91 2.36
CA PRO A 131 15.96 -2.51 2.58
C PRO A 131 15.74 -1.61 1.37
N ALA A 132 16.09 -2.08 0.18
CA ALA A 132 15.92 -1.33 -1.05
C ALA A 132 14.53 -1.57 -1.67
N ARG A 133 13.99 -0.55 -2.33
CA ARG A 133 12.73 -0.65 -3.08
C ARG A 133 12.82 -1.63 -4.23
N GLU A 134 13.94 -1.58 -4.91
CA GLU A 134 14.26 -2.42 -6.07
C GLU A 134 14.17 -3.90 -5.70
N ASP A 135 14.67 -4.27 -4.51
CA ASP A 135 14.57 -5.63 -4.00
C ASP A 135 13.10 -6.03 -3.74
N CYS A 136 12.29 -5.09 -3.24
CA CYS A 136 10.85 -5.31 -3.08
C CYS A 136 10.15 -5.49 -4.44
N GLU A 137 10.49 -4.67 -5.45
CA GLU A 137 9.96 -4.80 -6.81
C GLU A 137 10.32 -6.15 -7.43
N ASP A 138 11.58 -6.57 -7.29
CA ASP A 138 12.07 -7.87 -7.76
C ASP A 138 11.34 -9.01 -7.07
N ARG A 139 11.14 -8.89 -5.76
CA ARG A 139 10.41 -9.88 -4.98
C ARG A 139 8.94 -9.98 -5.40
N ILE A 140 8.26 -8.85 -5.60
CA ILE A 140 6.88 -8.83 -6.10
C ILE A 140 6.79 -9.53 -7.45
N ALA A 141 7.68 -9.19 -8.38
CA ALA A 141 7.71 -9.81 -9.71
C ALA A 141 7.94 -11.33 -9.65
N ALA A 142 8.73 -11.80 -8.68
CA ALA A 142 9.02 -13.23 -8.51
C ALA A 142 7.85 -14.03 -7.90
N ILE A 143 7.00 -13.41 -7.08
CA ILE A 143 5.94 -14.12 -6.34
C ILE A 143 4.53 -13.87 -6.84
N ALA A 144 4.32 -12.82 -7.64
CA ALA A 144 3.01 -12.45 -8.14
C ALA A 144 2.44 -13.51 -9.11
N ARG A 145 1.13 -13.72 -9.04
CA ARG A 145 0.39 -14.74 -9.82
C ARG A 145 -0.89 -14.10 -10.37
N PRO A 146 -1.46 -14.69 -11.43
CA PRO A 146 -2.77 -14.27 -11.93
C PRO A 146 -3.84 -14.22 -10.83
N GLY A 147 -4.57 -13.12 -10.77
CA GLY A 147 -5.59 -12.86 -9.75
C GLY A 147 -5.07 -12.14 -8.50
N ASP A 148 -3.76 -11.92 -8.36
CA ASP A 148 -3.20 -11.14 -7.25
C ASP A 148 -3.51 -9.64 -7.38
N ARG A 149 -3.54 -8.98 -6.24
CA ARG A 149 -3.64 -7.54 -6.12
C ARG A 149 -2.43 -7.00 -5.36
N VAL A 150 -1.62 -6.24 -6.05
CA VAL A 150 -0.44 -5.57 -5.51
C VAL A 150 -0.86 -4.16 -5.10
N VAL A 151 -0.72 -3.82 -3.82
CA VAL A 151 -0.97 -2.46 -3.34
C VAL A 151 0.33 -1.81 -2.87
N VAL A 152 0.65 -0.67 -3.49
CA VAL A 152 1.79 0.18 -3.14
C VAL A 152 1.29 1.23 -2.15
N MET A 153 1.83 1.21 -0.93
CA MET A 153 1.38 2.07 0.16
C MET A 153 2.53 2.91 0.72
N GLY A 154 2.23 4.15 1.06
CA GLY A 154 3.16 5.08 1.69
C GLY A 154 2.80 6.54 1.48
N ALA A 155 3.43 7.43 2.24
CA ALA A 155 3.18 8.87 2.17
C ALA A 155 4.46 9.66 1.89
N ARG A 156 4.29 10.94 1.54
CA ARG A 156 5.36 11.94 1.35
C ARG A 156 6.41 11.59 0.29
N ASP A 157 6.07 10.69 -0.62
CA ASP A 157 6.96 10.29 -1.69
C ASP A 157 6.13 10.02 -2.96
N ASP A 158 6.13 10.99 -3.85
CA ASP A 158 5.34 10.92 -5.09
C ASP A 158 5.95 9.95 -6.12
N THR A 159 7.19 9.48 -5.89
CA THR A 159 7.81 8.45 -6.73
C THR A 159 7.21 7.06 -6.53
N LEU A 160 6.40 6.85 -5.48
CA LEU A 160 5.66 5.60 -5.29
C LEU A 160 4.65 5.35 -6.41
N THR A 161 4.04 6.40 -6.98
CA THR A 161 3.20 6.25 -8.17
C THR A 161 3.98 5.75 -9.38
N LEU A 162 5.24 6.20 -9.52
CA LEU A 162 6.11 5.69 -10.59
C LEU A 162 6.47 4.23 -10.36
N LEU A 163 6.79 3.86 -9.11
CA LEU A 163 7.03 2.47 -8.72
C LEU A 163 5.82 1.58 -9.06
N ALA A 164 4.61 2.01 -8.73
CA ALA A 164 3.40 1.26 -9.05
C ALA A 164 3.21 1.06 -10.57
N LYS A 165 3.50 2.09 -11.38
CA LYS A 165 3.46 2.00 -12.84
C LYS A 165 4.54 1.08 -13.41
N ASN A 166 5.75 1.14 -12.87
CA ASN A 166 6.84 0.25 -13.25
C ASN A 166 6.52 -1.21 -12.91
N LEU A 167 5.97 -1.47 -11.73
CA LEU A 167 5.50 -2.79 -11.34
C LEU A 167 4.45 -3.32 -12.32
N LEU A 168 3.44 -2.51 -12.67
CA LEU A 168 2.41 -2.92 -13.64
C LEU A 168 3.06 -3.33 -14.97
N ALA A 169 4.03 -2.57 -15.46
CA ALA A 169 4.73 -2.87 -16.71
C ALA A 169 5.57 -4.16 -16.62
N ARG A 170 6.17 -4.45 -15.47
CA ARG A 170 6.98 -5.67 -15.24
C ARG A 170 6.14 -6.93 -15.07
N LEU A 171 4.90 -6.79 -14.63
CA LEU A 171 3.96 -7.88 -14.39
C LEU A 171 3.09 -8.20 -15.63
N ALA A 172 3.36 -7.54 -16.76
CA ALA A 172 2.63 -7.69 -18.01
C ALA A 172 2.98 -9.00 -18.74
#